data_b6a8271c41fdb31e7a51206e147b53bf
#
_entry.id   b6a8271c41fdb31e7a51206e147b53bf
#
_cell.length_a   1.000
_cell.length_b   1.000
_cell.length_c   1.000
_cell.angle_alpha   90.00
_cell.angle_beta   90.00
_cell.angle_gamma   90.00
#
_symmetry.space_group_name_H-M   'P 1'
#
loop_
_entity.id
_entity.type
_entity.pdbx_description
1 polymer ?
#
loop_
_entity_poly.entity_id
_entity_poly.type
_entity_poly.pdbx_seq_one_letter_code
_entity_poly.pdbx_strand_id
1 'polypeptide(L)'
;MHRRRVLASLGSLALLPGCLGGPAESSTETTAATETTTTTATDSETTESGRPATTTDECGWPQFCEGSEMLEVTVNGGFDGEVVLNPACREDDIELSPGETETLIRQVDAETCDVKLLVDGEVAYDERIQDYEFVTLRVGPNGEITRRKEEL
;
A
#
# COMPACT_ATOMS: atom_id res chain seq x y z
N MET A 1 41.23 -6.10 -5.56
CA MET A 1 41.23 -7.56 -5.37
C MET A 1 40.37 -7.88 -4.15
N HIS A 2 39.09 -8.11 -4.30
CA HIS A 2 38.18 -8.45 -3.20
C HIS A 2 37.69 -9.88 -3.38
N ARG A 3 37.99 -10.70 -2.40
CA ARG A 3 37.70 -12.13 -2.39
C ARG A 3 36.21 -12.36 -2.10
N ARG A 4 35.54 -12.99 -3.07
CA ARG A 4 34.19 -13.51 -2.90
C ARG A 4 34.21 -14.69 -1.91
N ARG A 5 33.47 -14.59 -0.83
CA ARG A 5 33.15 -15.74 0.04
C ARG A 5 31.78 -16.26 -0.35
N VAL A 6 31.79 -17.41 -1.00
CA VAL A 6 30.61 -18.21 -1.26
C VAL A 6 30.35 -19.04 -0.03
N LEU A 7 29.23 -18.83 0.66
CA LEU A 7 28.74 -19.72 1.70
C LEU A 7 27.55 -20.50 1.12
N ALA A 8 27.81 -21.75 0.81
CA ALA A 8 26.80 -22.73 0.47
C ALA A 8 26.18 -23.25 1.78
N SER A 9 24.87 -22.96 1.99
CA SER A 9 24.11 -23.60 3.07
C SER A 9 23.18 -24.64 2.47
N LEU A 10 23.59 -25.90 2.66
CA LEU A 10 22.75 -27.08 2.51
C LEU A 10 22.00 -27.28 3.83
N GLY A 11 20.71 -27.43 3.80
CA GLY A 11 19.99 -27.75 5.04
C GLY A 11 18.49 -28.00 4.85
N SER A 12 18.17 -29.25 4.64
CA SER A 12 17.17 -30.07 5.33
C SER A 12 15.70 -29.84 5.02
N LEU A 13 15.21 -30.72 4.16
CA LEU A 13 13.80 -31.15 4.10
C LEU A 13 13.37 -31.82 5.43
N ALA A 14 12.32 -31.32 6.04
CA ALA A 14 11.55 -32.01 7.04
C ALA A 14 10.13 -32.22 6.51
N LEU A 15 9.85 -33.43 6.06
CA LEU A 15 8.53 -33.95 5.77
C LEU A 15 7.83 -34.32 7.10
N LEU A 16 6.68 -33.73 7.38
CA LEU A 16 5.75 -34.23 8.40
C LEU A 16 4.40 -34.51 7.74
N PRO A 17 3.93 -35.78 7.82
CA PRO A 17 2.59 -36.12 7.38
C PRO A 17 1.60 -36.12 8.53
N GLY A 18 0.36 -35.70 8.23
CA GLY A 18 -0.84 -36.25 8.86
C GLY A 18 -1.48 -35.44 9.96
N CYS A 19 -2.74 -35.07 9.72
CA CYS A 19 -3.85 -35.48 10.54
C CYS A 19 -5.17 -35.22 9.81
N LEU A 20 -5.82 -36.33 9.49
CA LEU A 20 -7.24 -36.48 9.15
C LEU A 20 -8.10 -36.30 10.41
N GLY A 21 -9.23 -35.66 10.27
CA GLY A 21 -10.31 -35.60 11.25
C GLY A 21 -11.23 -34.47 10.91
N GLY A 22 -12.38 -34.60 10.38
CA GLY A 22 -13.58 -35.36 10.67
C GLY A 22 -14.71 -34.33 10.83
N PRO A 23 -15.91 -34.48 10.23
CA PRO A 23 -16.95 -33.44 10.18
C PRO A 23 -17.82 -33.42 11.40
N ALA A 24 -18.33 -32.24 11.78
CA ALA A 24 -19.49 -32.13 12.65
C ALA A 24 -20.41 -31.02 12.16
N GLU A 25 -21.55 -31.46 11.64
CA GLU A 25 -22.74 -30.66 11.39
C GLU A 25 -23.26 -30.08 12.72
N SER A 26 -23.71 -28.86 12.71
CA SER A 26 -24.87 -28.49 13.53
C SER A 26 -25.55 -27.25 12.98
N SER A 27 -26.70 -27.48 12.40
CA SER A 27 -27.73 -26.50 12.08
C SER A 27 -28.30 -25.91 13.37
N THR A 28 -28.54 -24.61 13.40
CA THR A 28 -29.64 -24.04 14.16
C THR A 28 -30.13 -22.77 13.47
N GLU A 29 -31.28 -22.89 12.84
CA GLU A 29 -32.16 -21.78 12.50
C GLU A 29 -32.67 -21.16 13.80
N THR A 30 -32.74 -19.85 13.83
CA THR A 30 -33.71 -19.12 14.66
C THR A 30 -34.13 -17.83 13.96
N THR A 31 -35.43 -17.82 13.72
CA THR A 31 -36.27 -16.83 13.06
C THR A 31 -36.57 -15.65 13.99
N ALA A 32 -36.83 -14.49 13.33
CA ALA A 32 -37.68 -13.36 13.71
C ALA A 32 -37.21 -12.41 14.82
N ALA A 33 -37.17 -11.13 14.58
CA ALA A 33 -38.31 -10.20 14.64
C ALA A 33 -37.89 -8.78 14.26
N THR A 34 -38.74 -8.18 13.47
CA THR A 34 -38.94 -6.78 13.15
C THR A 34 -38.95 -5.88 14.39
N GLU A 35 -38.18 -4.79 14.39
CA GLU A 35 -38.65 -3.54 15.01
C GLU A 35 -38.06 -2.32 14.28
N THR A 36 -38.97 -1.60 13.66
CA THR A 36 -38.85 -0.27 13.11
C THR A 36 -38.66 0.72 14.27
N THR A 37 -37.57 1.44 14.31
CA THR A 37 -37.49 2.64 15.13
C THR A 37 -36.95 3.79 14.28
N THR A 38 -37.87 4.63 13.86
CA THR A 38 -37.64 5.97 13.35
C THR A 38 -37.12 6.83 14.50
N THR A 39 -35.95 7.42 14.37
CA THR A 39 -35.58 8.56 15.20
C THR A 39 -34.53 9.44 14.52
N THR A 40 -34.96 10.62 14.14
CA THR A 40 -34.34 11.95 14.24
C THR A 40 -32.97 12.15 13.59
N ALA A 41 -33.00 12.92 12.51
CA ALA A 41 -31.89 13.68 11.97
C ALA A 41 -31.17 14.46 13.08
N THR A 42 -29.92 14.16 13.29
CA THR A 42 -28.99 15.06 13.96
C THR A 42 -28.01 15.51 12.87
N ASP A 43 -28.10 16.79 12.53
CA ASP A 43 -27.08 17.53 11.81
C ASP A 43 -25.75 17.35 12.56
N SER A 44 -24.92 16.45 12.03
CA SER A 44 -23.50 16.45 12.37
C SER A 44 -22.82 17.28 11.30
N GLU A 45 -22.46 18.49 11.65
CA GLU A 45 -21.48 19.28 10.92
C GLU A 45 -20.27 18.39 10.63
N THR A 46 -20.18 17.98 9.38
CA THR A 46 -18.97 17.39 8.82
C THR A 46 -17.93 18.50 8.86
N THR A 47 -17.03 18.42 9.82
CA THR A 47 -15.76 19.14 9.80
C THR A 47 -15.07 18.67 8.51
N GLU A 48 -15.16 19.46 7.47
CA GLU A 48 -14.31 19.35 6.30
C GLU A 48 -12.86 19.46 6.81
N SER A 49 -12.22 18.30 6.95
CA SER A 49 -10.78 18.22 7.06
C SER A 49 -10.24 18.85 5.78
N GLY A 50 -9.69 20.04 5.94
CA GLY A 50 -9.23 20.88 4.85
C GLY A 50 -8.20 20.13 4.00
N ARG A 51 -8.69 19.52 2.95
CA ARG A 51 -7.89 19.16 1.79
C ARG A 51 -7.37 20.50 1.25
N PRO A 52 -6.05 20.72 1.15
CA PRO A 52 -5.58 21.93 0.49
C PRO A 52 -6.18 21.93 -0.91
N ALA A 53 -6.96 22.95 -1.20
CA ALA A 53 -7.48 23.19 -2.54
C ALA A 53 -6.24 23.45 -3.41
N THR A 54 -5.75 22.42 -4.07
CA THR A 54 -4.81 22.54 -5.17
C THR A 54 -5.52 23.36 -6.25
N THR A 55 -5.01 24.53 -6.53
CA THR A 55 -5.48 25.39 -7.62
C THR A 55 -5.29 24.65 -8.93
N THR A 56 -6.36 24.02 -9.39
CA THR A 56 -6.45 23.17 -10.60
C THR A 56 -6.52 23.98 -11.90
N ASP A 57 -6.13 25.26 -11.89
CA ASP A 57 -6.49 26.20 -12.97
C ASP A 57 -5.47 26.32 -14.10
N GLU A 58 -4.29 25.68 -14.04
CA GLU A 58 -3.28 25.83 -15.10
C GLU A 58 -2.76 24.53 -15.72
N CYS A 59 -3.06 23.39 -15.12
CA CYS A 59 -2.67 22.08 -15.63
C CYS A 59 -3.87 21.46 -16.36
N GLY A 60 -3.76 21.33 -17.67
CA GLY A 60 -4.88 20.88 -18.52
C GLY A 60 -5.19 19.39 -18.30
N TRP A 61 -6.45 19.06 -17.96
CA TRP A 61 -6.95 17.69 -17.99
C TRP A 61 -6.54 16.97 -19.30
N PRO A 62 -6.06 15.70 -19.30
CA PRO A 62 -6.23 14.64 -18.28
C PRO A 62 -4.98 14.31 -17.44
N GLN A 63 -4.11 15.21 -17.14
CA GLN A 63 -2.87 14.94 -16.39
C GLN A 63 -2.86 15.61 -15.01
N PHE A 64 -2.08 15.05 -14.09
CA PHE A 64 -1.88 15.64 -12.77
C PHE A 64 -0.84 16.77 -12.81
N CYS A 65 -1.06 17.79 -12.00
CA CYS A 65 -0.21 18.96 -11.89
C CYS A 65 0.93 18.78 -10.90
N GLU A 66 1.93 19.67 -10.98
CA GLU A 66 2.91 19.86 -9.93
C GLU A 66 2.23 20.02 -8.56
N GLY A 67 2.79 19.40 -7.52
CA GLY A 67 2.24 19.38 -6.16
C GLY A 67 1.14 18.35 -5.92
N SER A 68 0.66 17.63 -6.94
CA SER A 68 -0.27 16.52 -6.73
C SER A 68 0.44 15.26 -6.27
N GLU A 69 -0.25 14.42 -5.50
CA GLU A 69 0.26 13.13 -5.06
C GLU A 69 0.34 12.16 -6.26
N MET A 70 1.44 11.40 -6.36
CA MET A 70 1.61 10.34 -7.36
C MET A 70 1.67 8.95 -6.74
N LEU A 71 2.21 8.83 -5.52
CA LEU A 71 2.35 7.57 -4.81
C LEU A 71 2.18 7.80 -3.32
N GLU A 72 1.45 6.91 -2.66
CA GLU A 72 1.43 6.77 -1.20
C GLU A 72 1.89 5.36 -0.84
N VAL A 73 2.85 5.24 0.06
CA VAL A 73 3.34 3.97 0.61
C VAL A 73 3.10 3.95 2.10
N THR A 74 2.35 2.96 2.60
CA THR A 74 2.13 2.76 4.03
C THR A 74 2.71 1.42 4.47
N VAL A 75 3.53 1.42 5.52
CA VAL A 75 4.09 0.21 6.14
C VAL A 75 3.27 -0.15 7.37
N ASN A 76 2.85 -1.41 7.49
CA ASN A 76 2.12 -1.87 8.67
C ASN A 76 3.01 -1.80 9.92
N GLY A 77 2.48 -1.30 11.03
CA GLY A 77 3.24 -1.16 12.28
C GLY A 77 3.65 -2.49 12.93
N GLY A 78 3.15 -3.62 12.45
CA GLY A 78 3.56 -4.97 12.89
C GLY A 78 4.54 -5.65 11.94
N PHE A 79 5.03 -4.95 10.91
CA PHE A 79 6.09 -5.46 10.04
C PHE A 79 7.45 -5.19 10.68
N ASP A 80 8.29 -6.23 10.80
CA ASP A 80 9.61 -6.13 11.44
C ASP A 80 10.78 -6.06 10.45
N GLY A 81 10.49 -6.09 9.14
CA GLY A 81 11.49 -6.08 8.08
C GLY A 81 11.87 -4.68 7.61
N GLU A 82 12.71 -4.61 6.59
CA GLU A 82 13.18 -3.39 5.94
C GLU A 82 12.33 -3.07 4.73
N VAL A 83 11.93 -1.81 4.57
CA VAL A 83 11.23 -1.30 3.38
C VAL A 83 12.00 -0.13 2.80
N VAL A 84 12.36 -0.22 1.52
CA VAL A 84 13.06 0.84 0.79
C VAL A 84 12.27 1.20 -0.47
N LEU A 85 11.90 2.46 -0.58
CA LEU A 85 11.30 3.02 -1.78
C LEU A 85 12.40 3.67 -2.64
N ASN A 86 12.54 3.21 -3.88
CA ASN A 86 13.50 3.72 -4.86
C ASN A 86 12.73 4.34 -6.05
N PRO A 87 12.46 5.65 -6.01
CA PRO A 87 11.82 6.36 -7.10
C PRO A 87 12.87 6.93 -8.05
N ALA A 88 12.90 6.50 -9.32
CA ALA A 88 13.89 6.97 -10.30
C ALA A 88 13.78 8.48 -10.63
N CYS A 89 12.68 9.11 -10.27
CA CYS A 89 12.47 10.56 -10.40
C CYS A 89 12.99 11.37 -9.20
N ARG A 90 13.67 10.72 -8.25
CA ARG A 90 14.34 11.36 -7.10
C ARG A 90 15.80 10.92 -7.05
N GLU A 91 16.63 11.68 -6.35
CA GLU A 91 18.06 11.40 -6.23
C GLU A 91 18.35 10.34 -5.16
N ASP A 92 17.53 10.28 -4.11
CA ASP A 92 17.75 9.42 -2.96
C ASP A 92 16.67 8.35 -2.83
N ASP A 93 17.08 7.19 -2.31
CA ASP A 93 16.19 6.16 -1.83
C ASP A 93 15.58 6.57 -0.49
N ILE A 94 14.36 6.13 -0.22
CA ILE A 94 13.59 6.46 0.98
C ILE A 94 13.41 5.20 1.81
N GLU A 95 14.01 5.15 3.00
CA GLU A 95 13.78 4.08 3.97
C GLU A 95 12.50 4.36 4.76
N LEU A 96 11.62 3.36 4.88
CA LEU A 96 10.37 3.48 5.63
C LEU A 96 10.38 2.57 6.85
N SER A 97 10.05 3.14 7.99
CA SER A 97 9.89 2.44 9.26
C SER A 97 8.51 1.79 9.41
N PRO A 98 8.36 0.77 10.26
CA PRO A 98 7.05 0.22 10.60
C PRO A 98 6.08 1.28 11.13
N GLY A 99 4.87 1.32 10.55
CA GLY A 99 3.83 2.29 10.88
C GLY A 99 3.97 3.63 10.16
N GLU A 100 4.98 3.80 9.33
CA GLU A 100 5.22 5.02 8.56
C GLU A 100 4.38 5.05 7.27
N THR A 101 4.05 6.26 6.85
CA THR A 101 3.44 6.54 5.55
C THR A 101 4.27 7.60 4.85
N GLU A 102 4.69 7.31 3.63
CA GLU A 102 5.42 8.22 2.76
C GLU A 102 4.58 8.58 1.55
N THR A 103 4.61 9.85 1.16
CA THR A 103 3.87 10.35 0.00
C THR A 103 4.82 11.02 -0.98
N LEU A 104 4.87 10.48 -2.20
CA LEU A 104 5.63 11.07 -3.29
C LEU A 104 4.76 12.06 -4.06
N ILE A 105 5.20 13.31 -4.08
CA ILE A 105 4.49 14.44 -4.73
C ILE A 105 5.17 14.75 -6.05
N ARG A 106 4.39 15.09 -7.09
CA ARG A 106 4.91 15.55 -8.38
C ARG A 106 5.64 16.87 -8.24
N GLN A 107 6.85 16.92 -8.79
CA GLN A 107 7.70 18.11 -8.77
C GLN A 107 7.51 18.99 -10.02
N VAL A 108 6.89 18.41 -11.06
CA VAL A 108 6.55 19.12 -12.31
C VAL A 108 5.20 18.60 -12.82
N ASP A 109 4.57 19.37 -13.71
CA ASP A 109 3.36 18.94 -14.41
C ASP A 109 3.61 17.69 -15.24
N ALA A 110 2.64 16.78 -15.27
CA ALA A 110 2.71 15.53 -16.03
C ALA A 110 3.96 14.67 -15.71
N GLU A 111 4.45 14.74 -14.48
CA GLU A 111 5.59 13.93 -14.06
C GLU A 111 5.24 12.44 -14.08
N THR A 112 6.11 11.64 -14.69
CA THR A 112 6.09 10.18 -14.62
C THR A 112 7.28 9.67 -13.82
N CYS A 113 7.13 8.54 -13.12
CA CYS A 113 8.21 8.00 -12.30
C CYS A 113 8.27 6.47 -12.37
N ASP A 114 9.44 5.91 -12.66
CA ASP A 114 9.68 4.48 -12.46
C ASP A 114 9.96 4.26 -10.97
N VAL A 115 9.16 3.42 -10.32
CA VAL A 115 9.21 3.21 -8.88
C VAL A 115 9.46 1.76 -8.55
N LYS A 116 10.42 1.51 -7.65
CA LYS A 116 10.65 0.20 -7.04
C LYS A 116 10.42 0.27 -5.55
N LEU A 117 9.72 -0.71 -5.01
CA LEU A 117 9.62 -0.93 -3.59
C LEU A 117 10.30 -2.26 -3.25
N LEU A 118 11.29 -2.20 -2.38
CA LEU A 118 12.00 -3.36 -1.87
C LEU A 118 11.48 -3.67 -0.48
N VAL A 119 11.24 -4.95 -0.22
CA VAL A 119 10.88 -5.47 1.11
C VAL A 119 11.91 -6.53 1.45
N ASP A 120 12.65 -6.35 2.54
CA ASP A 120 13.78 -7.22 2.94
C ASP A 120 14.84 -7.41 1.83
N GLY A 121 15.05 -6.36 1.03
CA GLY A 121 16.00 -6.36 -0.09
C GLY A 121 15.51 -7.06 -1.36
N GLU A 122 14.28 -7.61 -1.37
CA GLU A 122 13.66 -8.19 -2.56
C GLU A 122 12.70 -7.18 -3.21
N VAL A 123 12.69 -7.12 -4.56
CA VAL A 123 11.78 -6.23 -5.29
C VAL A 123 10.36 -6.77 -5.19
N ALA A 124 9.53 -6.08 -4.42
CA ALA A 124 8.12 -6.41 -4.20
C ALA A 124 7.17 -5.63 -5.14
N TYR A 125 7.63 -4.50 -5.68
CA TYR A 125 6.91 -3.69 -6.67
C TYR A 125 7.93 -3.03 -7.61
N ASP A 126 7.65 -3.02 -8.92
CA ASP A 126 8.49 -2.38 -9.96
C ASP A 126 7.58 -1.99 -11.13
N GLU A 127 7.09 -0.75 -11.11
CA GLU A 127 6.22 -0.21 -12.17
C GLU A 127 6.49 1.28 -12.40
N ARG A 128 6.12 1.75 -13.61
CA ARG A 128 6.07 3.16 -13.95
C ARG A 128 4.72 3.74 -13.59
N ILE A 129 4.73 4.83 -12.82
CA ILE A 129 3.54 5.64 -12.54
C ILE A 129 3.43 6.71 -13.63
N GLN A 130 2.28 6.75 -14.29
CA GLN A 130 2.02 7.69 -15.38
C GLN A 130 1.56 9.05 -14.84
N ASP A 131 1.55 10.04 -15.71
CA ASP A 131 1.16 11.42 -15.41
C ASP A 131 -0.33 11.58 -15.04
N TYR A 132 -1.17 10.57 -15.33
CA TYR A 132 -2.61 10.51 -15.02
C TYR A 132 -2.95 9.48 -13.92
N GLU A 133 -1.95 8.93 -13.25
CA GLU A 133 -2.13 7.85 -12.28
C GLU A 133 -1.78 8.29 -10.85
N PHE A 134 -2.52 7.78 -9.88
CA PHE A 134 -2.17 7.77 -8.47
C PHE A 134 -2.14 6.33 -7.96
N VAL A 135 -1.09 5.97 -7.24
CA VAL A 135 -0.89 4.61 -6.73
C VAL A 135 -0.79 4.62 -5.21
N THR A 136 -1.52 3.72 -4.56
CA THR A 136 -1.37 3.44 -3.13
C THR A 136 -0.78 2.04 -2.96
N LEU A 137 0.31 1.93 -2.21
CA LEU A 137 0.95 0.70 -1.81
C LEU A 137 0.84 0.51 -0.30
N ARG A 138 0.50 -0.69 0.14
CA ARG A 138 0.48 -1.04 1.56
C ARG A 138 1.29 -2.30 1.77
N VAL A 139 2.29 -2.20 2.65
CA VAL A 139 3.09 -3.32 3.13
C VAL A 139 2.39 -3.89 4.34
N GLY A 140 1.94 -5.14 4.26
CA GLY A 140 1.27 -5.83 5.35
C GLY A 140 2.22 -6.37 6.42
N PRO A 141 1.71 -6.97 7.49
CA PRO A 141 2.53 -7.42 8.63
C PRO A 141 3.50 -8.55 8.29
N ASN A 142 3.32 -9.25 7.17
CA ASN A 142 4.21 -10.30 6.70
C ASN A 142 5.00 -9.91 5.44
N GLY A 143 5.03 -8.61 5.10
CA GLY A 143 5.73 -8.10 3.92
C GLY A 143 4.95 -8.22 2.60
N GLU A 144 3.70 -8.71 2.63
CA GLU A 144 2.86 -8.76 1.44
C GLU A 144 2.47 -7.35 0.98
N ILE A 145 2.44 -7.14 -0.35
CA ILE A 145 2.07 -5.86 -0.93
C ILE A 145 0.62 -5.88 -1.41
N THR A 146 -0.15 -4.91 -0.96
CA THR A 146 -1.46 -4.58 -1.55
C THR A 146 -1.33 -3.30 -2.35
N ARG A 147 -1.76 -3.34 -3.62
CA ARG A 147 -1.75 -2.20 -4.53
C ARG A 147 -3.16 -1.73 -4.87
N ARG A 148 -3.35 -0.43 -4.88
CA ARG A 148 -4.52 0.24 -5.48
C ARG A 148 -4.02 1.30 -6.44
N LYS A 149 -4.61 1.36 -7.63
CA LYS A 149 -4.32 2.34 -8.66
C LYS A 149 -5.59 3.11 -8.99
N GLU A 150 -5.47 4.41 -9.07
CA GLU A 150 -6.53 5.32 -9.51
C GLU A 150 -6.05 6.08 -10.74
N GLU A 151 -6.93 6.26 -11.70
CA GLU A 151 -6.66 6.97 -12.96
C GLU A 151 -7.67 8.11 -13.10
N LEU A 152 -7.24 9.24 -13.71
CA LEU A 152 -8.12 10.38 -14.04
C LEU A 152 -9.07 10.04 -15.18
#